data_9c51f4a97ccb8a7b05527b5345004314
#
_entry.id   9c51f4a97ccb8a7b05527b5345004314
#
_cell.length_a   1.000
_cell.length_b   1.000
_cell.length_c   1.000
_cell.angle_alpha   90.00
_cell.angle_beta   90.00
_cell.angle_gamma   90.00
#
_symmetry.space_group_name_H-M   'P 1'
#
loop_
_entity.id
_entity.type
_entity.pdbx_description
1 polymer ?
#
loop_
_entity_poly.entity_id
_entity_poly.type
_entity_poly.pdbx_seq_one_letter_code
_entity_poly.pdbx_strand_id
1 'polypeptide(L)'
;MISLGIDIGGTGCKCVAFRETGEQIAMSYREYPTKPGEVNLNALALRESVFFVISDCVKKLDDAKQVAAITVSSFGESFVPVDRGGQPLSDIILYFANTESGEFSRLIESVGVEKFMRITCVLPDASYSLAKMLYTLRTAPRPVWKFLFVASYICFCLSGETVADYSLACRSILFDVRKLCWSDELTSACGIDPETLPAVLPTGACAGTLMQEAASALGLPQSVKVVIGSHDQIVNALGCGVANPGEAVDTTGTVECICPLFASIPETLDFERENYACVPYLDGRGYVTYAYNISGGAVVRWYRDSLAFYLKQAAKERGCSVYDLLNETCPPEPTGLIVLPFLQGMGGTPDVLTGARGTIYGLTMHTSPADLYRAILEGLTFEMRYNLEKLAKYDIRPTTLFAAGGGAKSPVWRQIKADILGAEIRPTLADEAGALGSAILGLAAATGEKDRTALAARFVRYGQTAKPDAQRHAYYEKQFALYKELRDFEVRHARG
;
A
#
# COMPACT_ATOMS: atom_id res chain seq x y z
N MET A 1 -17.78 -11.39 19.84
CA MET A 1 -16.45 -10.74 19.92
C MET A 1 -16.33 -9.75 18.77
N ILE A 2 -15.70 -8.59 19.02
CA ILE A 2 -15.50 -7.53 18.02
C ILE A 2 -14.01 -7.18 17.94
N SER A 3 -13.48 -6.96 16.75
CA SER A 3 -12.15 -6.41 16.52
C SER A 3 -12.24 -5.07 15.79
N LEU A 4 -11.45 -4.09 16.21
CA LEU A 4 -11.34 -2.79 15.57
C LEU A 4 -10.09 -2.79 14.69
N GLY A 5 -10.27 -2.61 13.38
CA GLY A 5 -9.18 -2.38 12.43
C GLY A 5 -8.98 -0.89 12.20
N ILE A 6 -7.77 -0.40 12.52
CA ILE A 6 -7.38 0.98 12.29
C ILE A 6 -6.48 1.02 11.07
N ASP A 7 -6.84 1.88 10.12
CA ASP A 7 -6.06 2.14 8.92
C ASP A 7 -5.70 3.63 8.87
N ILE A 8 -4.41 3.94 8.94
CA ILE A 8 -3.86 5.28 8.98
C ILE A 8 -3.22 5.57 7.62
N GLY A 9 -3.93 6.30 6.78
CA GLY A 9 -3.44 6.77 5.49
C GLY A 9 -2.73 8.13 5.57
N GLY A 10 -2.18 8.57 4.43
CA GLY A 10 -1.47 9.86 4.36
C GLY A 10 -2.36 11.11 4.47
N THR A 11 -3.67 11.00 4.24
CA THR A 11 -4.63 12.12 4.23
C THR A 11 -5.68 12.03 5.33
N GLY A 12 -5.86 10.85 5.92
CA GLY A 12 -6.86 10.60 6.95
C GLY A 12 -6.72 9.22 7.55
N CYS A 13 -7.49 8.95 8.59
CA CYS A 13 -7.53 7.67 9.26
C CYS A 13 -8.97 7.15 9.38
N LYS A 14 -9.10 5.83 9.44
CA LYS A 14 -10.38 5.15 9.64
C LYS A 14 -10.28 4.11 10.75
N CYS A 15 -11.42 3.87 11.40
CA CYS A 15 -11.64 2.75 12.31
C CYS A 15 -12.86 1.99 11.81
N VAL A 16 -12.71 0.68 11.64
CA VAL A 16 -13.80 -0.20 11.22
C VAL A 16 -13.94 -1.34 12.23
N ALA A 17 -15.15 -1.58 12.69
CA ALA A 17 -15.48 -2.65 13.62
C ALA A 17 -16.04 -3.86 12.86
N PHE A 18 -15.44 -5.03 13.15
CA PHE A 18 -15.87 -6.30 12.56
C PHE A 18 -16.21 -7.30 13.67
N ARG A 19 -17.28 -8.06 13.44
CA ARG A 19 -17.59 -9.25 14.25
C ARG A 19 -16.65 -10.40 13.88
N GLU A 20 -16.59 -11.40 14.73
CA GLU A 20 -15.87 -12.67 14.49
C GLU A 20 -16.42 -13.47 13.30
N THR A 21 -17.51 -13.02 12.69
CA THR A 21 -18.08 -13.55 11.45
C THR A 21 -17.53 -12.86 10.19
N GLY A 22 -16.74 -11.79 10.35
CA GLY A 22 -16.29 -10.93 9.25
C GLY A 22 -17.29 -9.84 8.87
N GLU A 23 -18.43 -9.75 9.57
CA GLU A 23 -19.43 -8.70 9.34
C GLU A 23 -18.91 -7.34 9.82
N GLN A 24 -18.93 -6.35 8.93
CA GLN A 24 -18.68 -4.96 9.29
C GLN A 24 -19.92 -4.38 9.97
N ILE A 25 -19.77 -3.85 11.19
CA ILE A 25 -20.89 -3.36 12.01
C ILE A 25 -20.83 -1.87 12.29
N ALA A 26 -19.67 -1.25 12.23
CA ALA A 26 -19.51 0.20 12.38
C ALA A 26 -18.27 0.69 11.64
N MET A 27 -18.27 1.97 11.26
CA MET A 27 -17.11 2.64 10.68
C MET A 27 -17.10 4.13 11.07
N SER A 28 -15.90 4.66 11.23
CA SER A 28 -15.64 6.09 11.37
C SER A 28 -14.43 6.47 10.52
N TYR A 29 -14.47 7.63 9.88
CA TYR A 29 -13.39 8.19 9.07
C TYR A 29 -13.18 9.66 9.44
N ARG A 30 -11.92 10.11 9.41
CA ARG A 30 -11.55 11.51 9.61
C ARG A 30 -10.36 11.89 8.76
N GLU A 31 -10.50 12.96 7.99
CA GLU A 31 -9.37 13.60 7.32
C GLU A 31 -8.54 14.40 8.34
N TYR A 32 -7.23 14.47 8.10
CA TYR A 32 -6.36 15.30 8.93
C TYR A 32 -6.54 16.78 8.59
N PRO A 33 -6.38 17.69 9.57
CA PRO A 33 -6.44 19.13 9.33
C PRO A 33 -5.13 19.61 8.67
N THR A 34 -4.84 19.16 7.44
CA THR A 34 -3.67 19.56 6.66
C THR A 34 -4.03 20.62 5.64
N LYS A 35 -3.10 21.54 5.33
CA LYS A 35 -3.26 22.48 4.23
C LYS A 35 -2.76 21.87 2.92
N PRO A 36 -3.32 22.29 1.77
CA PRO A 36 -2.81 21.85 0.49
C PRO A 36 -1.31 22.14 0.34
N GLY A 37 -0.53 21.08 -0.02
CA GLY A 37 0.93 21.20 -0.20
C GLY A 37 1.76 21.03 1.09
N GLU A 38 1.14 20.83 2.26
CA GLU A 38 1.89 20.42 3.46
C GLU A 38 2.48 19.03 3.28
N VAL A 39 3.77 18.93 3.57
CA VAL A 39 4.55 17.67 3.52
C VAL A 39 4.78 17.08 4.90
N ASN A 40 4.29 17.75 5.94
CA ASN A 40 4.38 17.34 7.33
C ASN A 40 2.98 17.15 7.92
N LEU A 41 2.85 16.19 8.82
CA LEU A 41 1.62 15.91 9.57
C LEU A 41 1.90 16.10 11.06
N ASN A 42 1.10 16.89 11.73
CA ASN A 42 1.26 17.08 13.18
C ASN A 42 0.92 15.80 13.94
N ALA A 43 1.88 15.31 14.76
CA ALA A 43 1.77 14.04 15.46
C ALA A 43 0.64 14.02 16.50
N LEU A 44 0.38 15.15 17.18
CA LEU A 44 -0.72 15.27 18.15
C LEU A 44 -2.08 15.27 17.43
N ALA A 45 -2.19 16.00 16.31
CA ALA A 45 -3.40 16.01 15.48
C ALA A 45 -3.71 14.63 14.89
N LEU A 46 -2.66 13.87 14.49
CA LEU A 46 -2.80 12.46 14.10
C LEU A 46 -3.41 11.64 15.24
N ARG A 47 -2.80 11.70 16.45
CA ARG A 47 -3.28 10.97 17.62
C ARG A 47 -4.73 11.32 17.94
N GLU A 48 -5.06 12.60 17.98
CA GLU A 48 -6.44 13.07 18.23
C GLU A 48 -7.42 12.54 17.18
N SER A 49 -7.02 12.51 15.91
CA SER A 49 -7.87 12.00 14.83
C SER A 49 -8.10 10.50 14.96
N VAL A 50 -7.05 9.72 15.30
CA VAL A 50 -7.18 8.28 15.52
C VAL A 50 -8.04 7.98 16.74
N PHE A 51 -7.83 8.67 17.87
CA PHE A 51 -8.67 8.50 19.04
C PHE A 51 -10.13 8.89 18.78
N PHE A 52 -10.36 9.94 18.00
CA PHE A 52 -11.70 10.32 17.56
C PHE A 52 -12.38 9.20 16.77
N VAL A 53 -11.75 8.66 15.73
CA VAL A 53 -12.38 7.62 14.89
C VAL A 53 -12.62 6.33 15.66
N ILE A 54 -11.75 5.97 16.62
CA ILE A 54 -11.98 4.82 17.51
C ILE A 54 -13.19 5.10 18.40
N SER A 55 -13.21 6.21 19.14
CA SER A 55 -14.30 6.55 20.04
C SER A 55 -15.65 6.70 19.32
N ASP A 56 -15.66 7.34 18.11
CA ASP A 56 -16.87 7.46 17.30
C ASP A 56 -17.36 6.11 16.77
N CYS A 57 -16.45 5.21 16.37
CA CYS A 57 -16.78 3.86 15.96
C CYS A 57 -17.35 3.05 17.13
N VAL A 58 -16.73 3.14 18.32
CA VAL A 58 -17.18 2.45 19.55
C VAL A 58 -18.58 2.90 19.97
N LYS A 59 -18.92 4.19 19.87
CA LYS A 59 -20.25 4.72 20.17
C LYS A 59 -21.37 4.16 19.28
N LYS A 60 -21.03 3.61 18.13
CA LYS A 60 -21.99 2.98 17.19
C LYS A 60 -22.22 1.50 17.47
N LEU A 61 -21.48 0.91 18.44
CA LEU A 61 -21.63 -0.47 18.84
C LEU A 61 -22.74 -0.63 19.88
N ASP A 62 -23.48 -1.72 19.79
CA ASP A 62 -24.50 -2.08 20.79
C ASP A 62 -23.89 -2.35 22.17
N ASP A 63 -22.69 -2.93 22.22
CA ASP A 63 -21.97 -3.26 23.44
C ASP A 63 -20.44 -3.18 23.23
N ALA A 64 -19.86 -2.10 23.73
CA ALA A 64 -18.41 -1.85 23.67
C ALA A 64 -17.57 -2.90 24.46
N LYS A 65 -18.18 -3.62 25.42
CA LYS A 65 -17.49 -4.69 26.18
C LYS A 65 -17.15 -5.90 25.33
N GLN A 66 -17.78 -6.06 24.15
CA GLN A 66 -17.47 -7.11 23.20
C GLN A 66 -16.20 -6.86 22.38
N VAL A 67 -15.63 -5.63 22.44
CA VAL A 67 -14.37 -5.32 21.77
C VAL A 67 -13.23 -6.07 22.46
N ALA A 68 -12.55 -6.92 21.72
CA ALA A 68 -11.47 -7.77 22.23
C ALA A 68 -10.08 -7.26 21.80
N ALA A 69 -9.98 -6.58 20.66
CA ALA A 69 -8.72 -6.10 20.14
C ALA A 69 -8.88 -4.82 19.29
N ILE A 70 -7.83 -4.00 19.31
CA ILE A 70 -7.58 -2.88 18.39
C ILE A 70 -6.29 -3.17 17.66
N THR A 71 -6.33 -3.22 16.34
CA THR A 71 -5.13 -3.39 15.50
C THR A 71 -4.86 -2.13 14.71
N VAL A 72 -3.60 -1.67 14.74
CA VAL A 72 -3.19 -0.41 14.11
C VAL A 72 -2.25 -0.68 12.93
N SER A 73 -2.65 -0.25 11.74
CA SER A 73 -1.85 -0.28 10.53
C SER A 73 -1.68 1.12 9.95
N SER A 74 -0.60 1.37 9.23
CA SER A 74 -0.33 2.68 8.65
C SER A 74 0.48 2.61 7.36
N PHE A 75 0.54 3.75 6.68
CA PHE A 75 1.58 3.96 5.68
C PHE A 75 2.98 3.83 6.29
N GLY A 76 3.98 3.54 5.47
CA GLY A 76 5.38 3.34 5.86
C GLY A 76 6.24 4.60 5.76
N GLU A 77 7.56 4.42 5.84
CA GLU A 77 8.63 5.39 5.62
C GLU A 77 8.64 6.62 6.55
N SER A 78 7.63 6.78 7.40
CA SER A 78 7.45 7.92 8.29
C SER A 78 7.35 7.48 9.74
N PHE A 79 7.73 8.37 10.65
CA PHE A 79 7.75 8.08 12.09
C PHE A 79 7.48 9.35 12.91
N VAL A 80 7.21 9.16 14.19
CA VAL A 80 7.15 10.20 15.23
C VAL A 80 8.37 10.05 16.12
N PRO A 81 9.32 11.01 16.15
CA PRO A 81 10.38 11.01 17.14
C PRO A 81 9.82 11.47 18.49
N VAL A 82 10.08 10.71 19.56
CA VAL A 82 9.58 11.04 20.90
C VAL A 82 10.70 11.16 21.91
N ASP A 83 10.50 11.98 22.94
CA ASP A 83 11.37 12.04 24.12
C ASP A 83 10.99 10.97 25.15
N ARG A 84 11.76 10.87 26.26
CA ARG A 84 11.51 9.88 27.32
C ARG A 84 10.15 10.02 28.00
N GLY A 85 9.50 11.17 27.89
CA GLY A 85 8.12 11.41 28.35
C GLY A 85 7.07 11.00 27.31
N GLY A 86 7.48 10.47 26.15
CA GLY A 86 6.57 10.09 25.06
C GLY A 86 6.02 11.28 24.28
N GLN A 87 6.60 12.49 24.46
CA GLN A 87 6.16 13.69 23.75
C GLN A 87 6.82 13.76 22.36
N PRO A 88 6.06 14.04 21.29
CA PRO A 88 6.62 14.26 19.96
C PRO A 88 7.63 15.42 19.97
N LEU A 89 8.74 15.22 19.28
CA LEU A 89 9.82 16.20 19.16
C LEU A 89 9.72 17.03 17.88
N SER A 90 8.99 16.55 16.90
CA SER A 90 8.70 17.22 15.63
C SER A 90 7.41 16.69 15.01
N ASP A 91 6.94 17.36 13.97
CA ASP A 91 5.93 16.83 13.08
C ASP A 91 6.45 15.60 12.32
N ILE A 92 5.53 14.77 11.83
CA ILE A 92 5.79 13.60 10.98
C ILE A 92 6.15 14.09 9.60
N ILE A 93 7.34 13.77 9.13
CA ILE A 93 7.77 14.01 7.75
C ILE A 93 7.20 12.89 6.88
N LEU A 94 6.33 13.23 5.93
CA LEU A 94 5.67 12.25 5.08
C LEU A 94 6.65 11.63 4.07
N TYR A 95 6.35 10.44 3.59
CA TYR A 95 7.22 9.62 2.72
C TYR A 95 7.62 10.32 1.40
N PHE A 96 6.77 11.20 0.87
CA PHE A 96 7.02 11.95 -0.35
C PHE A 96 7.78 13.28 -0.13
N ALA A 97 8.07 13.65 1.11
CA ALA A 97 8.81 14.86 1.44
C ALA A 97 10.30 14.67 1.13
N ASN A 98 10.89 15.62 0.43
CA ASN A 98 12.33 15.62 0.19
C ASN A 98 13.06 16.25 1.39
N THR A 99 13.77 15.42 2.17
CA THR A 99 14.63 15.84 3.30
C THR A 99 16.11 15.70 2.97
N GLU A 100 16.43 15.36 1.72
CA GLU A 100 17.80 15.09 1.33
C GLU A 100 18.66 16.36 1.32
N SER A 101 19.76 16.32 2.08
CA SER A 101 20.76 17.39 2.17
C SER A 101 22.10 17.03 1.52
N GLY A 102 22.14 15.97 0.68
CA GLY A 102 23.36 15.38 0.15
C GLY A 102 24.19 14.58 1.18
N GLU A 103 23.78 14.58 2.44
CA GLU A 103 24.42 13.78 3.49
C GLU A 103 24.01 12.32 3.42
N PHE A 104 22.73 12.08 3.18
CA PHE A 104 22.20 10.73 2.99
C PHE A 104 22.90 10.04 1.83
N SER A 105 23.01 10.70 0.66
CA SER A 105 23.69 10.13 -0.51
C SER A 105 25.15 9.81 -0.21
N ARG A 106 25.90 10.73 0.45
CA ARG A 106 27.29 10.46 0.87
C ARG A 106 27.40 9.29 1.85
N LEU A 107 26.45 9.16 2.78
CA LEU A 107 26.43 8.03 3.72
C LEU A 107 26.21 6.72 2.96
N ILE A 108 25.21 6.65 2.08
CA ILE A 108 24.92 5.46 1.27
C ILE A 108 26.13 5.06 0.42
N GLU A 109 26.81 6.01 -0.20
CA GLU A 109 28.05 5.76 -0.97
C GLU A 109 29.16 5.23 -0.07
N SER A 110 29.38 5.80 1.11
CA SER A 110 30.44 5.42 2.05
C SER A 110 30.22 4.03 2.65
N VAL A 111 29.00 3.67 2.95
CA VAL A 111 28.61 2.34 3.48
C VAL A 111 28.58 1.29 2.36
N GLY A 112 28.16 1.71 1.17
CA GLY A 112 28.03 0.89 -0.03
C GLY A 112 26.59 0.48 -0.33
N VAL A 113 26.09 0.91 -1.49
CA VAL A 113 24.71 0.61 -1.97
C VAL A 113 24.41 -0.89 -1.95
N GLU A 114 25.35 -1.73 -2.43
CA GLU A 114 25.15 -3.19 -2.44
C GLU A 114 25.02 -3.80 -1.04
N LYS A 115 25.71 -3.23 -0.03
CA LYS A 115 25.56 -3.67 1.35
C LYS A 115 24.13 -3.44 1.85
N PHE A 116 23.57 -2.27 1.61
CA PHE A 116 22.17 -2.00 1.92
C PHE A 116 21.24 -3.01 1.23
N MET A 117 21.37 -3.18 -0.10
CA MET A 117 20.51 -4.10 -0.84
C MET A 117 20.60 -5.53 -0.32
N ARG A 118 21.80 -6.04 0.01
CA ARG A 118 21.98 -7.40 0.56
C ARG A 118 21.30 -7.61 1.92
N ILE A 119 21.30 -6.61 2.77
CA ILE A 119 20.74 -6.69 4.13
C ILE A 119 19.25 -6.36 4.12
N THR A 120 18.86 -5.27 3.46
CA THR A 120 17.51 -4.71 3.55
C THR A 120 16.59 -5.15 2.41
N CYS A 121 17.15 -5.79 1.36
CA CYS A 121 16.44 -6.21 0.15
C CYS A 121 15.65 -5.08 -0.51
N VAL A 122 16.27 -3.87 -0.55
CA VAL A 122 15.69 -2.69 -1.18
C VAL A 122 16.80 -1.77 -1.68
N LEU A 123 16.58 -1.07 -2.80
CA LEU A 123 17.46 0.00 -3.26
C LEU A 123 17.34 1.18 -2.29
N PRO A 124 18.43 1.64 -1.65
CA PRO A 124 18.34 2.75 -0.70
C PRO A 124 17.97 4.06 -1.42
N ASP A 125 16.96 4.74 -0.87
CA ASP A 125 16.45 6.01 -1.37
C ASP A 125 16.07 6.93 -0.20
N ALA A 126 16.10 8.24 -0.40
CA ALA A 126 15.82 9.24 0.63
C ALA A 126 14.34 9.26 1.09
N SER A 127 13.44 8.61 0.36
CA SER A 127 12.05 8.44 0.79
C SER A 127 11.90 7.52 2.00
N TYR A 128 12.87 6.62 2.25
CA TYR A 128 12.88 5.76 3.43
C TYR A 128 13.21 6.51 4.72
N SER A 129 12.92 5.88 5.87
CA SER A 129 13.00 6.55 7.18
C SER A 129 14.40 7.01 7.56
N LEU A 130 15.48 6.32 7.12
CA LEU A 130 16.86 6.66 7.51
C LEU A 130 17.22 8.11 7.21
N ALA A 131 16.91 8.63 6.02
CA ALA A 131 17.20 10.00 5.65
C ALA A 131 16.54 11.01 6.63
N LYS A 132 15.29 10.72 6.99
CA LYS A 132 14.51 11.53 7.93
C LYS A 132 15.01 11.38 9.37
N MET A 133 15.49 10.18 9.78
CA MET A 133 16.11 9.95 11.09
C MET A 133 17.39 10.78 11.24
N LEU A 134 18.28 10.76 10.25
CA LEU A 134 19.50 11.57 10.23
C LEU A 134 19.17 13.08 10.32
N TYR A 135 18.20 13.54 9.56
CA TYR A 135 17.71 14.92 9.64
C TYR A 135 17.19 15.24 11.05
N THR A 136 16.37 14.37 11.62
CA THR A 136 15.77 14.57 12.94
C THR A 136 16.82 14.60 14.05
N LEU A 137 17.82 13.74 14.03
CA LEU A 137 18.90 13.74 15.04
C LEU A 137 19.66 15.05 15.11
N ARG A 138 19.74 15.79 14.00
CA ARG A 138 20.40 17.12 13.95
C ARG A 138 19.51 18.27 14.35
N THR A 139 18.21 18.15 14.14
CA THR A 139 17.26 19.26 14.26
C THR A 139 16.35 19.17 15.48
N ALA A 140 16.26 18.00 16.11
CA ALA A 140 15.40 17.79 17.27
C ALA A 140 15.82 18.71 18.45
N PRO A 141 14.86 19.35 19.12
CA PRO A 141 15.14 20.28 20.21
C PRO A 141 15.64 19.60 21.48
N ARG A 142 15.49 18.28 21.58
CA ARG A 142 15.89 17.42 22.71
C ARG A 142 16.34 16.07 22.19
N PRO A 143 17.08 15.26 22.98
CA PRO A 143 17.47 13.91 22.58
C PRO A 143 16.25 13.05 22.24
N VAL A 144 16.35 12.34 21.10
CA VAL A 144 15.34 11.36 20.69
C VAL A 144 15.48 10.12 21.59
N TRP A 145 14.39 9.72 22.23
CA TRP A 145 14.33 8.47 22.97
C TRP A 145 13.92 7.30 22.04
N LYS A 146 12.88 7.50 21.24
CA LYS A 146 12.42 6.49 20.26
C LYS A 146 12.00 7.13 18.94
N PHE A 147 12.30 6.42 17.85
CA PHE A 147 11.68 6.64 16.54
C PHE A 147 10.52 5.66 16.38
N LEU A 148 9.30 6.12 16.58
CA LEU A 148 8.10 5.29 16.49
C LEU A 148 7.45 5.44 15.10
N PHE A 149 7.43 4.39 14.28
CA PHE A 149 6.65 4.43 13.03
C PHE A 149 5.21 4.83 13.32
N VAL A 150 4.48 5.28 12.33
CA VAL A 150 3.15 5.89 12.58
C VAL A 150 2.22 4.92 13.34
N ALA A 151 2.10 3.66 12.92
CA ALA A 151 1.33 2.67 13.68
C ALA A 151 1.94 2.38 15.05
N SER A 152 3.28 2.34 15.16
CA SER A 152 4.01 2.14 16.41
C SER A 152 3.70 3.26 17.43
N TYR A 153 3.66 4.51 16.96
CA TYR A 153 3.32 5.67 17.80
C TYR A 153 1.89 5.56 18.36
N ILE A 154 0.93 5.15 17.56
CA ILE A 154 -0.44 4.96 18.03
C ILE A 154 -0.53 3.75 18.98
N CYS A 155 0.16 2.63 18.69
CA CYS A 155 0.25 1.51 19.64
C CYS A 155 0.85 1.98 20.98
N PHE A 156 1.92 2.79 20.96
CA PHE A 156 2.50 3.40 22.15
C PHE A 156 1.48 4.26 22.90
N CYS A 157 0.74 5.12 22.21
CA CYS A 157 -0.30 5.94 22.82
C CYS A 157 -1.45 5.10 23.46
N LEU A 158 -1.69 3.89 22.96
CA LEU A 158 -2.72 3.01 23.46
C LEU A 158 -2.25 2.09 24.59
N SER A 159 -1.02 1.54 24.50
CA SER A 159 -0.50 0.50 25.41
C SER A 159 0.72 0.90 26.22
N GLY A 160 1.44 1.95 25.86
CA GLY A 160 2.73 2.30 26.43
C GLY A 160 3.92 1.54 25.84
N GLU A 161 3.68 0.56 24.98
CA GLU A 161 4.74 -0.30 24.41
C GLU A 161 5.36 0.29 23.14
N THR A 162 6.68 0.21 23.03
CA THR A 162 7.44 0.70 21.87
C THR A 162 7.78 -0.44 20.93
N VAL A 163 6.84 -0.79 20.05
CA VAL A 163 6.96 -1.93 19.13
C VAL A 163 6.76 -1.52 17.67
N ALA A 164 7.34 -2.28 16.75
CA ALA A 164 7.07 -2.19 15.31
C ALA A 164 6.90 -3.60 14.74
N ASP A 165 6.18 -3.74 13.64
CA ASP A 165 6.18 -5.00 12.90
C ASP A 165 7.30 -5.05 11.86
N TYR A 166 7.56 -6.24 11.30
CA TYR A 166 8.60 -6.45 10.30
C TYR A 166 8.43 -5.57 9.07
N SER A 167 7.20 -5.39 8.59
CA SER A 167 6.91 -4.64 7.37
C SER A 167 7.16 -3.14 7.52
N LEU A 168 6.86 -2.55 8.67
CA LEU A 168 7.19 -1.15 8.97
C LEU A 168 8.68 -0.98 9.25
N ALA A 169 9.30 -1.92 9.98
CA ALA A 169 10.72 -1.88 10.29
C ALA A 169 11.58 -1.90 9.01
N CYS A 170 11.24 -2.73 8.02
CA CYS A 170 11.99 -2.79 6.76
C CYS A 170 11.93 -1.48 5.95
N ARG A 171 10.90 -0.62 6.16
CA ARG A 171 10.80 0.70 5.51
C ARG A 171 11.76 1.74 6.10
N SER A 172 12.58 1.35 7.07
CA SER A 172 13.66 2.20 7.59
C SER A 172 14.96 2.13 6.79
N ILE A 173 15.19 1.04 6.06
CA ILE A 173 16.48 0.60 5.49
C ILE A 173 17.59 0.36 6.54
N LEU A 174 17.18 -0.01 7.76
CA LEU A 174 18.06 -0.43 8.86
C LEU A 174 17.77 -1.85 9.35
N PHE A 175 16.76 -2.50 8.75
CA PHE A 175 16.26 -3.81 9.14
C PHE A 175 16.83 -4.92 8.26
N ASP A 176 17.39 -5.96 8.88
CA ASP A 176 17.85 -7.17 8.17
C ASP A 176 16.62 -8.04 7.87
N VAL A 177 16.19 -8.00 6.61
CA VAL A 177 14.98 -8.70 6.15
C VAL A 177 15.13 -10.23 6.23
N ARG A 178 16.35 -10.76 6.17
CA ARG A 178 16.63 -12.20 6.25
C ARG A 178 16.66 -12.71 7.68
N LYS A 179 17.16 -11.89 8.61
CA LYS A 179 17.25 -12.23 10.05
C LYS A 179 16.04 -11.77 10.85
N LEU A 180 15.18 -10.92 10.26
CA LEU A 180 14.00 -10.32 10.89
C LEU A 180 14.34 -9.53 12.17
N CYS A 181 15.43 -8.77 12.14
CA CYS A 181 15.89 -7.93 13.24
C CYS A 181 16.56 -6.65 12.75
N TRP A 182 16.78 -5.70 13.63
CA TRP A 182 17.63 -4.54 13.31
C TRP A 182 19.03 -5.00 12.93
N SER A 183 19.63 -4.37 11.93
CA SER A 183 20.98 -4.67 11.49
C SER A 183 22.00 -3.88 12.31
N ASP A 184 22.74 -4.55 13.17
CA ASP A 184 23.83 -3.92 13.96
C ASP A 184 24.88 -3.28 13.03
N GLU A 185 25.12 -3.91 11.88
CA GLU A 185 26.07 -3.40 10.89
C GLU A 185 25.59 -2.06 10.29
N LEU A 186 24.32 -1.96 9.89
CA LEU A 186 23.80 -0.74 9.29
C LEU A 186 23.52 0.34 10.33
N THR A 187 22.98 0.01 11.50
CA THR A 187 22.75 0.99 12.56
C THR A 187 24.06 1.62 13.01
N SER A 188 25.11 0.81 13.21
CA SER A 188 26.45 1.32 13.56
C SER A 188 27.06 2.17 12.44
N ALA A 189 27.01 1.70 11.19
CA ALA A 189 27.57 2.44 10.05
C ALA A 189 26.85 3.77 9.78
N CYS A 190 25.55 3.85 10.09
CA CYS A 190 24.73 5.04 9.91
C CYS A 190 24.68 5.95 11.16
N GLY A 191 25.35 5.57 12.26
CA GLY A 191 25.35 6.35 13.50
C GLY A 191 23.97 6.41 14.19
N ILE A 192 23.14 5.39 14.00
CA ILE A 192 21.84 5.26 14.67
C ILE A 192 22.03 4.37 15.90
N ASP A 193 21.71 4.92 17.07
CA ASP A 193 21.67 4.13 18.30
C ASP A 193 20.53 3.11 18.25
N PRO A 194 20.79 1.79 18.28
CA PRO A 194 19.76 0.76 18.25
C PRO A 194 18.72 0.92 19.36
N GLU A 195 19.10 1.48 20.51
CA GLU A 195 18.17 1.75 21.61
C GLU A 195 17.11 2.80 21.25
N THR A 196 17.31 3.59 20.20
CA THR A 196 16.29 4.54 19.71
C THR A 196 15.24 3.90 18.82
N LEU A 197 15.46 2.64 18.40
CA LEU A 197 14.53 1.90 17.55
C LEU A 197 13.53 1.11 18.42
N PRO A 198 12.28 0.91 17.95
CA PRO A 198 11.30 0.09 18.67
C PRO A 198 11.68 -1.39 18.64
N ALA A 199 11.17 -2.18 19.58
CA ALA A 199 11.28 -3.64 19.53
C ALA A 199 10.51 -4.17 18.32
N VAL A 200 11.08 -5.14 17.58
CA VAL A 200 10.45 -5.67 16.36
C VAL A 200 9.71 -6.97 16.67
N LEU A 201 8.49 -7.06 16.20
CA LEU A 201 7.58 -8.19 16.41
C LEU A 201 7.00 -8.68 15.06
N PRO A 202 6.55 -9.93 14.97
CA PRO A 202 5.75 -10.37 13.83
C PRO A 202 4.48 -9.55 13.66
N THR A 203 4.05 -9.33 12.43
CA THR A 203 2.78 -8.67 12.12
C THR A 203 1.62 -9.32 12.87
N GLY A 204 0.78 -8.52 13.51
CA GLY A 204 -0.35 -9.01 14.30
C GLY A 204 0.02 -9.53 15.69
N ALA A 205 1.22 -9.25 16.18
CA ALA A 205 1.59 -9.55 17.56
C ALA A 205 0.89 -8.58 18.52
N CYS A 206 0.55 -9.11 19.73
CA CYS A 206 0.00 -8.29 20.80
C CYS A 206 1.10 -7.41 21.40
N ALA A 207 0.92 -6.10 21.35
CA ALA A 207 1.78 -5.10 21.98
C ALA A 207 1.42 -4.82 23.47
N GLY A 208 0.36 -5.44 23.97
CA GLY A 208 -0.12 -5.19 25.32
C GLY A 208 -1.64 -5.01 25.38
N THR A 209 -2.12 -4.35 26.44
CA THR A 209 -3.53 -3.98 26.59
C THR A 209 -3.65 -2.46 26.75
N LEU A 210 -4.87 -1.93 26.66
CA LEU A 210 -5.09 -0.50 26.80
C LEU A 210 -4.62 0.03 28.15
N MET A 211 -3.85 1.13 28.14
CA MET A 211 -3.62 1.92 29.33
C MET A 211 -4.92 2.51 29.88
N GLN A 212 -4.97 2.76 31.19
CA GLN A 212 -6.16 3.31 31.86
C GLN A 212 -6.67 4.59 31.18
N GLU A 213 -5.78 5.50 30.83
CA GLU A 213 -6.14 6.76 30.19
C GLU A 213 -6.74 6.56 28.81
N ALA A 214 -6.13 5.69 27.99
CA ALA A 214 -6.64 5.35 26.66
C ALA A 214 -8.00 4.62 26.76
N ALA A 215 -8.13 3.66 27.65
CA ALA A 215 -9.38 2.94 27.89
C ALA A 215 -10.51 3.89 28.27
N SER A 216 -10.25 4.81 29.18
CA SER A 216 -11.24 5.82 29.63
C SER A 216 -11.62 6.78 28.50
N ALA A 217 -10.66 7.25 27.72
CA ALA A 217 -10.88 8.19 26.60
C ALA A 217 -11.69 7.54 25.46
N LEU A 218 -11.51 6.24 25.25
CA LEU A 218 -12.15 5.48 24.17
C LEU A 218 -13.49 4.81 24.59
N GLY A 219 -13.80 4.78 25.89
CA GLY A 219 -14.98 4.08 26.41
C GLY A 219 -14.88 2.54 26.29
N LEU A 220 -13.66 2.01 26.42
CA LEU A 220 -13.35 0.59 26.27
C LEU A 220 -12.79 -0.02 27.56
N PRO A 221 -12.94 -1.34 27.77
CA PRO A 221 -12.26 -2.04 28.87
C PRO A 221 -10.73 -2.03 28.69
N GLN A 222 -9.98 -1.94 29.80
CA GLN A 222 -8.52 -2.07 29.76
C GLN A 222 -8.02 -3.43 29.23
N SER A 223 -8.84 -4.47 29.32
CA SER A 223 -8.51 -5.81 28.82
C SER A 223 -8.44 -5.93 27.29
N VAL A 224 -8.85 -4.89 26.56
CA VAL A 224 -8.76 -4.87 25.10
C VAL A 224 -7.30 -4.93 24.68
N LYS A 225 -6.97 -5.91 23.84
CA LYS A 225 -5.61 -6.10 23.32
C LYS A 225 -5.27 -5.00 22.30
N VAL A 226 -4.10 -4.43 22.43
CA VAL A 226 -3.50 -3.57 21.41
C VAL A 226 -2.58 -4.43 20.56
N VAL A 227 -2.81 -4.43 19.25
CA VAL A 227 -2.11 -5.29 18.30
C VAL A 227 -1.38 -4.42 17.29
N ILE A 228 -0.07 -4.67 17.14
CA ILE A 228 0.67 -4.04 16.04
C ILE A 228 0.24 -4.67 14.72
N GLY A 229 -0.31 -3.86 13.82
CA GLY A 229 -0.69 -4.27 12.48
C GLY A 229 0.53 -4.36 11.58
N SER A 230 0.52 -3.60 10.50
CA SER A 230 1.60 -3.60 9.52
C SER A 230 1.60 -2.34 8.66
N HIS A 231 2.51 -2.31 7.69
CA HIS A 231 2.36 -1.47 6.50
C HIS A 231 1.02 -1.76 5.82
N ASP A 232 0.34 -0.72 5.33
CA ASP A 232 -1.02 -0.77 4.76
C ASP A 232 -1.19 -1.83 3.66
N GLN A 233 -0.17 -2.02 2.80
CA GLN A 233 -0.20 -3.00 1.72
C GLN A 233 -0.25 -4.45 2.24
N ILE A 234 0.36 -4.75 3.37
CA ILE A 234 0.38 -6.09 3.97
C ILE A 234 -1.00 -6.45 4.51
N VAL A 235 -1.61 -5.57 5.32
CA VAL A 235 -2.98 -5.84 5.83
C VAL A 235 -4.01 -5.80 4.72
N ASN A 236 -3.81 -4.98 3.67
CA ASN A 236 -4.66 -4.99 2.50
C ASN A 236 -4.60 -6.34 1.76
N ALA A 237 -3.39 -6.89 1.57
CA ALA A 237 -3.22 -8.22 0.98
C ALA A 237 -3.92 -9.31 1.81
N LEU A 238 -3.76 -9.29 3.15
CA LEU A 238 -4.45 -10.22 4.05
C LEU A 238 -5.97 -10.04 3.99
N GLY A 239 -6.46 -8.80 4.02
CA GLY A 239 -7.89 -8.48 3.96
C GLY A 239 -8.52 -8.77 2.59
N CYS A 240 -7.71 -8.93 1.55
CA CYS A 240 -8.13 -9.44 0.24
C CYS A 240 -8.02 -10.98 0.14
N GLY A 241 -7.40 -11.65 1.12
CA GLY A 241 -7.31 -13.10 1.18
C GLY A 241 -6.05 -13.70 0.55
N VAL A 242 -5.00 -12.89 0.30
CA VAL A 242 -3.70 -13.41 -0.16
C VAL A 242 -3.11 -14.32 0.90
N ALA A 243 -2.86 -15.59 0.56
CA ALA A 243 -2.43 -16.62 1.48
C ALA A 243 -1.23 -17.44 0.97
N ASN A 244 -1.09 -17.58 -0.35
CA ASN A 244 -0.12 -18.49 -0.95
C ASN A 244 0.76 -17.80 -1.98
N PRO A 245 2.03 -18.22 -2.15
CA PRO A 245 2.83 -17.82 -3.30
C PRO A 245 2.09 -18.10 -4.62
N GLY A 246 2.18 -17.15 -5.56
CA GLY A 246 1.40 -17.19 -6.79
C GLY A 246 0.05 -16.45 -6.71
N GLU A 247 -0.29 -15.91 -5.56
CA GLU A 247 -1.39 -14.97 -5.37
C GLU A 247 -0.86 -13.54 -5.19
N ALA A 248 -1.66 -12.55 -5.58
CA ALA A 248 -1.35 -11.14 -5.40
C ALA A 248 -2.59 -10.34 -5.05
N VAL A 249 -2.43 -9.23 -4.35
CA VAL A 249 -3.47 -8.20 -4.33
C VAL A 249 -3.18 -7.18 -5.44
N ASP A 250 -4.21 -6.78 -6.17
CA ASP A 250 -4.20 -5.68 -7.14
C ASP A 250 -5.06 -4.55 -6.62
N THR A 251 -4.42 -3.51 -6.12
CA THR A 251 -5.11 -2.35 -5.58
C THR A 251 -5.05 -1.19 -6.57
N THR A 252 -6.20 -0.84 -7.13
CA THR A 252 -6.31 0.29 -8.06
C THR A 252 -7.06 1.45 -7.41
N GLY A 253 -6.29 2.44 -6.97
CA GLY A 253 -6.75 3.74 -6.48
C GLY A 253 -6.29 4.87 -7.42
N THR A 254 -5.78 5.97 -6.88
CA THR A 254 -5.10 7.03 -7.66
C THR A 254 -3.89 6.47 -8.40
N VAL A 255 -3.11 5.65 -7.71
CA VAL A 255 -2.04 4.80 -8.24
C VAL A 255 -2.56 3.37 -8.38
N GLU A 256 -1.81 2.51 -9.05
CA GLU A 256 -2.07 1.08 -9.11
C GLU A 256 -0.88 0.33 -8.54
N CYS A 257 -1.14 -0.68 -7.72
CA CYS A 257 -0.11 -1.52 -7.11
C CYS A 257 -0.55 -2.98 -7.10
N ILE A 258 0.25 -3.84 -7.71
CA ILE A 258 0.14 -5.30 -7.58
C ILE A 258 1.19 -5.76 -6.56
N CYS A 259 0.74 -6.43 -5.50
CA CYS A 259 1.62 -6.96 -4.45
C CYS A 259 1.58 -8.49 -4.50
N PRO A 260 2.46 -9.14 -5.29
CA PRO A 260 2.56 -10.60 -5.32
C PRO A 260 3.22 -11.14 -4.06
N LEU A 261 2.67 -12.25 -3.54
CA LEU A 261 3.28 -13.05 -2.49
C LEU A 261 4.21 -14.09 -3.11
N PHE A 262 5.43 -14.19 -2.58
CA PHE A 262 6.45 -15.16 -3.01
C PHE A 262 7.21 -15.75 -1.82
N ALA A 263 7.83 -16.93 -2.01
CA ALA A 263 8.35 -17.74 -0.92
C ALA A 263 9.75 -17.35 -0.45
N SER A 264 10.61 -16.86 -1.33
CA SER A 264 12.04 -16.64 -1.03
C SER A 264 12.57 -15.38 -1.70
N ILE A 265 13.49 -14.73 -1.02
CA ILE A 265 14.21 -13.55 -1.53
C ILE A 265 15.05 -13.96 -2.74
N PRO A 266 15.00 -13.25 -3.88
CA PRO A 266 15.90 -13.48 -5.01
C PRO A 266 17.36 -13.39 -4.60
N GLU A 267 18.20 -14.24 -5.22
CA GLU A 267 19.64 -14.27 -4.90
C GLU A 267 20.44 -13.14 -5.56
N THR A 268 19.89 -12.57 -6.66
CA THR A 268 20.53 -11.49 -7.41
C THR A 268 20.09 -10.12 -6.90
N LEU A 269 21.00 -9.15 -6.93
CA LEU A 269 20.72 -7.75 -6.61
C LEU A 269 20.03 -6.98 -7.77
N ASP A 270 19.79 -7.61 -8.90
CA ASP A 270 19.11 -6.96 -10.01
C ASP A 270 17.63 -6.70 -9.69
N PHE A 271 17.06 -7.47 -8.76
CA PHE A 271 15.72 -7.27 -8.22
C PHE A 271 15.57 -5.89 -7.56
N GLU A 272 16.51 -5.54 -6.67
CA GLU A 272 16.53 -4.24 -6.01
C GLU A 272 16.93 -3.11 -6.97
N ARG A 273 17.83 -3.38 -7.93
CA ARG A 273 18.21 -2.40 -8.97
C ARG A 273 17.05 -2.06 -9.93
N GLU A 274 16.12 -2.99 -10.13
CA GLU A 274 14.83 -2.76 -10.81
C GLU A 274 13.77 -2.15 -9.86
N ASN A 275 14.19 -1.55 -8.74
CA ASN A 275 13.35 -0.85 -7.74
C ASN A 275 12.29 -1.73 -7.07
N TYR A 276 12.47 -3.06 -7.06
CA TYR A 276 11.64 -3.95 -6.27
C TYR A 276 12.20 -4.13 -4.87
N ALA A 277 11.33 -4.42 -3.90
CA ALA A 277 11.68 -4.64 -2.51
C ALA A 277 11.14 -5.99 -2.02
N CYS A 278 11.85 -6.64 -1.09
CA CYS A 278 11.31 -7.78 -0.36
C CYS A 278 10.80 -7.30 0.99
N VAL A 279 9.49 -7.33 1.18
CA VAL A 279 8.83 -6.97 2.43
C VAL A 279 8.32 -8.22 3.11
N PRO A 280 8.69 -8.51 4.36
CA PRO A 280 8.21 -9.69 5.07
C PRO A 280 6.68 -9.70 5.16
N TYR A 281 6.07 -10.83 4.80
CA TYR A 281 4.64 -11.02 4.90
C TYR A 281 4.30 -11.71 6.22
N LEU A 282 3.43 -11.11 7.02
CA LEU A 282 2.96 -11.59 8.31
C LEU A 282 4.11 -11.99 9.28
N ASP A 283 4.38 -13.28 9.39
CA ASP A 283 5.42 -13.84 10.28
C ASP A 283 6.80 -14.00 9.61
N GLY A 284 6.97 -13.51 8.39
CA GLY A 284 8.23 -13.55 7.65
C GLY A 284 8.51 -14.87 6.94
N ARG A 285 7.54 -15.79 6.87
CA ARG A 285 7.65 -17.04 6.08
C ARG A 285 7.42 -16.86 4.59
N GLY A 286 7.12 -15.67 4.15
CA GLY A 286 6.98 -15.26 2.76
C GLY A 286 7.22 -13.77 2.65
N TYR A 287 7.28 -13.28 1.43
CA TYR A 287 7.58 -11.90 1.12
C TYR A 287 6.59 -11.37 0.08
N VAL A 288 6.33 -10.07 0.14
CA VAL A 288 5.67 -9.37 -0.96
C VAL A 288 6.63 -8.34 -1.55
N THR A 289 6.39 -8.00 -2.81
CA THR A 289 6.97 -6.81 -3.44
C THR A 289 5.86 -5.89 -3.91
N TYR A 290 6.23 -4.66 -4.27
CA TYR A 290 5.31 -3.66 -4.78
C TYR A 290 5.63 -3.39 -6.25
N ALA A 291 4.86 -3.99 -7.15
CA ALA A 291 4.84 -3.62 -8.55
C ALA A 291 3.82 -2.48 -8.71
N TYR A 292 4.28 -1.24 -8.75
CA TYR A 292 3.36 -0.10 -8.73
C TYR A 292 3.60 0.88 -9.88
N ASN A 293 2.53 1.55 -10.27
CA ASN A 293 2.51 2.60 -11.27
C ASN A 293 1.76 3.82 -10.72
N ILE A 294 2.41 4.99 -10.73
CA ILE A 294 1.80 6.24 -10.28
C ILE A 294 0.64 6.69 -11.17
N SER A 295 0.53 6.16 -12.37
CA SER A 295 -0.46 6.49 -13.40
C SER A 295 -1.67 5.53 -13.37
N GLY A 296 -2.21 5.18 -12.23
CA GLY A 296 -3.38 4.30 -12.12
C GLY A 296 -4.71 5.02 -12.41
N GLY A 297 -5.66 4.97 -11.46
CA GLY A 297 -6.96 5.63 -11.58
C GLY A 297 -6.90 7.15 -11.78
N ALA A 298 -5.74 7.78 -11.54
CA ALA A 298 -5.52 9.19 -11.85
C ALA A 298 -5.70 9.48 -13.35
N VAL A 299 -5.21 8.60 -14.24
CA VAL A 299 -5.36 8.73 -15.70
C VAL A 299 -6.82 8.55 -16.13
N VAL A 300 -7.52 7.59 -15.51
CA VAL A 300 -8.96 7.37 -15.76
C VAL A 300 -9.78 8.58 -15.33
N ARG A 301 -9.42 9.21 -14.19
CA ARG A 301 -10.02 10.45 -13.71
C ARG A 301 -9.76 11.62 -14.68
N TRP A 302 -8.50 11.76 -15.13
CA TRP A 302 -8.16 12.77 -16.13
C TRP A 302 -9.01 12.60 -17.40
N TYR A 303 -9.16 11.37 -17.91
CA TYR A 303 -10.01 11.10 -19.05
C TYR A 303 -11.47 11.52 -18.80
N ARG A 304 -12.04 11.13 -17.67
CA ARG A 304 -13.39 11.50 -17.25
C ARG A 304 -13.61 13.01 -17.24
N ASP A 305 -12.64 13.75 -16.71
CA ASP A 305 -12.80 15.20 -16.47
C ASP A 305 -12.43 16.03 -17.68
N SER A 306 -11.51 15.57 -18.55
CA SER A 306 -10.99 16.33 -19.68
C SER A 306 -11.61 15.92 -21.03
N LEU A 307 -11.88 14.63 -21.25
CA LEU A 307 -12.35 14.10 -22.53
C LEU A 307 -13.78 13.59 -22.50
N ALA A 308 -14.29 13.15 -21.34
CA ALA A 308 -15.64 12.61 -21.16
C ALA A 308 -16.52 13.52 -20.31
N PHE A 309 -16.19 14.80 -20.16
CA PHE A 309 -16.94 15.76 -19.33
C PHE A 309 -18.42 15.91 -19.78
N TYR A 310 -18.71 15.65 -21.06
CA TYR A 310 -20.07 15.68 -21.63
C TYR A 310 -20.99 14.61 -21.00
N LEU A 311 -20.45 13.56 -20.41
CA LEU A 311 -21.23 12.52 -19.73
C LEU A 311 -21.73 12.95 -18.33
N LYS A 312 -21.19 14.03 -17.76
CA LYS A 312 -21.55 14.47 -16.38
C LYS A 312 -23.04 14.79 -16.24
N GLN A 313 -23.63 15.45 -17.24
CA GLN A 313 -25.03 15.76 -17.23
C GLN A 313 -25.91 14.51 -17.35
N ALA A 314 -25.59 13.62 -18.28
CA ALA A 314 -26.30 12.35 -18.45
C ALA A 314 -26.21 11.44 -17.21
N ALA A 315 -25.06 11.40 -16.56
CA ALA A 315 -24.87 10.66 -15.31
C ALA A 315 -25.78 11.21 -14.19
N LYS A 316 -25.83 12.55 -14.05
CA LYS A 316 -26.70 13.22 -13.07
C LYS A 316 -28.18 12.92 -13.34
N GLU A 317 -28.64 12.99 -14.58
CA GLU A 317 -30.02 12.72 -14.99
C GLU A 317 -30.40 11.24 -14.74
N ARG A 318 -29.46 10.30 -14.95
CA ARG A 318 -29.65 8.87 -14.71
C ARG A 318 -29.44 8.44 -13.27
N GLY A 319 -28.97 9.33 -12.38
CA GLY A 319 -28.65 9.00 -10.99
C GLY A 319 -27.53 7.97 -10.83
N CYS A 320 -26.56 7.93 -11.78
CA CYS A 320 -25.43 6.99 -11.77
C CYS A 320 -24.10 7.75 -11.83
N SER A 321 -22.97 7.04 -11.66
CA SER A 321 -21.66 7.65 -11.83
C SER A 321 -21.29 7.80 -13.32
N VAL A 322 -20.39 8.74 -13.63
CA VAL A 322 -19.82 8.84 -14.99
C VAL A 322 -19.08 7.57 -15.37
N TYR A 323 -18.47 6.87 -14.39
CA TYR A 323 -17.78 5.60 -14.65
C TYR A 323 -18.74 4.48 -15.08
N ASP A 324 -19.97 4.47 -14.58
CA ASP A 324 -20.99 3.51 -15.03
C ASP A 324 -21.30 3.71 -16.52
N LEU A 325 -21.46 4.97 -16.95
CA LEU A 325 -21.68 5.30 -18.37
C LEU A 325 -20.46 4.96 -19.25
N LEU A 326 -19.26 5.23 -18.75
CA LEU A 326 -18.02 4.86 -19.45
C LEU A 326 -17.91 3.34 -19.61
N ASN A 327 -18.25 2.56 -18.59
CA ASN A 327 -18.26 1.11 -18.66
C ASN A 327 -19.33 0.58 -19.61
N GLU A 328 -20.54 1.16 -19.63
CA GLU A 328 -21.63 0.78 -20.53
C GLU A 328 -21.29 1.02 -22.01
N THR A 329 -20.58 2.13 -22.29
CA THR A 329 -20.25 2.52 -23.67
C THR A 329 -18.90 1.94 -24.15
N CYS A 330 -18.13 1.33 -23.24
CA CYS A 330 -16.83 0.76 -23.57
C CYS A 330 -16.97 -0.39 -24.59
N PRO A 331 -16.27 -0.35 -25.72
CA PRO A 331 -16.31 -1.45 -26.69
C PRO A 331 -15.97 -2.80 -26.05
N PRO A 332 -16.65 -3.90 -26.41
CA PRO A 332 -16.37 -5.22 -25.82
C PRO A 332 -15.06 -5.82 -26.31
N GLU A 333 -14.59 -5.44 -27.51
CA GLU A 333 -13.40 -5.96 -28.15
C GLU A 333 -12.24 -4.98 -28.13
N PRO A 334 -10.96 -5.45 -28.18
CA PRO A 334 -9.78 -4.61 -28.26
C PRO A 334 -9.82 -3.61 -29.41
N THR A 335 -9.35 -2.39 -29.18
CA THR A 335 -9.45 -1.31 -30.18
C THR A 335 -8.27 -1.25 -31.15
N GLY A 336 -7.16 -1.90 -30.82
CA GLY A 336 -5.91 -1.79 -31.58
C GLY A 336 -5.11 -0.52 -31.30
N LEU A 337 -5.63 0.40 -30.48
CA LEU A 337 -4.88 1.55 -29.99
C LEU A 337 -3.86 1.12 -28.92
N ILE A 338 -2.73 1.79 -28.87
CA ILE A 338 -1.76 1.64 -27.79
C ILE A 338 -1.64 2.97 -27.02
N VAL A 339 -1.82 2.93 -25.72
CA VAL A 339 -1.66 4.08 -24.83
C VAL A 339 -0.47 3.85 -23.90
N LEU A 340 0.52 4.74 -23.93
CA LEU A 340 1.52 4.85 -22.85
C LEU A 340 0.95 5.79 -21.80
N PRO A 341 0.66 5.33 -20.57
CA PRO A 341 -0.12 6.11 -19.62
C PRO A 341 0.70 7.11 -18.77
N PHE A 342 1.83 7.61 -19.28
CA PHE A 342 2.82 8.41 -18.55
C PHE A 342 2.45 9.90 -18.45
N LEU A 343 1.20 10.22 -18.09
CA LEU A 343 0.72 11.61 -18.03
C LEU A 343 1.36 12.41 -16.89
N GLN A 344 1.93 11.75 -15.89
CA GLN A 344 2.67 12.36 -14.78
C GLN A 344 4.15 11.93 -14.77
N GLY A 345 4.68 11.48 -15.92
CA GLY A 345 5.93 10.78 -16.00
C GLY A 345 5.77 9.28 -15.73
N MET A 346 6.86 8.55 -15.86
CA MET A 346 6.97 7.14 -15.46
C MET A 346 7.51 7.11 -14.04
N GLY A 347 6.75 6.53 -13.13
CA GLY A 347 7.14 6.43 -11.73
C GLY A 347 6.66 5.12 -11.12
N GLY A 348 7.51 4.55 -10.26
CA GLY A 348 7.25 3.29 -9.60
C GLY A 348 8.28 2.23 -9.93
N THR A 349 7.84 1.11 -10.38
CA THR A 349 8.66 -0.04 -10.76
C THR A 349 8.46 -0.39 -12.24
N PRO A 350 9.44 -0.96 -12.93
CA PRO A 350 10.85 -1.07 -12.53
C PRO A 350 11.65 0.23 -12.73
N ASP A 351 11.08 1.21 -13.43
CA ASP A 351 11.77 2.44 -13.86
C ASP A 351 11.11 3.69 -13.27
N VAL A 352 11.94 4.68 -12.89
CA VAL A 352 11.49 6.02 -12.51
C VAL A 352 12.05 7.02 -13.49
N LEU A 353 11.21 7.64 -14.33
CA LEU A 353 11.57 8.64 -15.34
C LEU A 353 10.52 9.76 -15.37
N THR A 354 10.79 10.82 -14.64
CA THR A 354 9.87 11.98 -14.54
C THR A 354 9.69 12.73 -15.85
N GLY A 355 10.65 12.61 -16.77
CA GLY A 355 10.62 13.19 -18.11
C GLY A 355 9.71 12.47 -19.12
N ALA A 356 9.31 11.21 -18.85
CA ALA A 356 8.46 10.44 -19.76
C ALA A 356 7.09 11.09 -19.97
N ARG A 357 6.51 10.90 -21.15
CA ARG A 357 5.23 11.51 -21.55
C ARG A 357 4.25 10.46 -22.06
N GLY A 358 2.96 10.73 -21.84
CA GLY A 358 1.87 9.90 -22.37
C GLY A 358 1.81 9.97 -23.90
N THR A 359 1.52 8.82 -24.50
CA THR A 359 1.43 8.69 -25.98
C THR A 359 0.19 7.89 -26.35
N ILE A 360 -0.46 8.25 -27.44
CA ILE A 360 -1.55 7.48 -28.05
C ILE A 360 -1.12 7.13 -29.48
N TYR A 361 -1.00 5.84 -29.77
CA TYR A 361 -0.63 5.33 -31.10
C TYR A 361 -1.81 4.63 -31.75
N GLY A 362 -1.94 4.75 -33.09
CA GLY A 362 -2.95 4.03 -33.85
C GLY A 362 -4.26 4.80 -34.09
N LEU A 363 -4.34 6.10 -33.79
CA LEU A 363 -5.52 6.93 -34.05
C LEU A 363 -5.89 6.96 -35.54
N THR A 364 -7.19 6.86 -35.82
CA THR A 364 -7.77 7.02 -37.14
C THR A 364 -8.96 7.97 -37.07
N MET A 365 -9.50 8.35 -38.24
CA MET A 365 -10.71 9.20 -38.32
C MET A 365 -11.97 8.49 -37.75
N HIS A 366 -11.90 7.20 -37.52
CA HIS A 366 -13.00 6.39 -36.96
C HIS A 366 -12.89 6.16 -35.45
N THR A 367 -11.78 6.59 -34.85
CA THR A 367 -11.56 6.43 -33.40
C THR A 367 -12.56 7.26 -32.62
N SER A 368 -13.34 6.58 -31.79
CA SER A 368 -14.34 7.21 -30.91
C SER A 368 -13.77 7.52 -29.51
N PRO A 369 -14.42 8.39 -28.72
CA PRO A 369 -14.07 8.56 -27.31
C PRO A 369 -14.14 7.25 -26.50
N ALA A 370 -15.10 6.36 -26.81
CA ALA A 370 -15.20 5.08 -26.11
C ALA A 370 -14.01 4.16 -26.40
N ASP A 371 -13.46 4.19 -27.62
CA ASP A 371 -12.23 3.46 -27.97
C ASP A 371 -11.04 3.99 -27.16
N LEU A 372 -10.91 5.30 -26.99
CA LEU A 372 -9.88 5.91 -26.17
C LEU A 372 -9.98 5.53 -24.70
N TYR A 373 -11.20 5.46 -24.15
CA TYR A 373 -11.41 4.98 -22.78
C TYR A 373 -10.90 3.56 -22.60
N ARG A 374 -11.28 2.65 -23.50
CA ARG A 374 -10.80 1.27 -23.47
C ARG A 374 -9.29 1.21 -23.60
N ALA A 375 -8.71 1.91 -24.57
CA ALA A 375 -7.26 1.94 -24.80
C ALA A 375 -6.47 2.46 -23.58
N ILE A 376 -7.03 3.39 -22.80
CA ILE A 376 -6.43 3.85 -21.54
C ILE A 376 -6.42 2.72 -20.51
N LEU A 377 -7.51 1.97 -20.34
CA LEU A 377 -7.56 0.82 -19.43
C LEU A 377 -6.58 -0.27 -19.87
N GLU A 378 -6.46 -0.52 -21.17
CA GLU A 378 -5.51 -1.46 -21.77
C GLU A 378 -4.07 -1.00 -21.53
N GLY A 379 -3.74 0.28 -21.75
CA GLY A 379 -2.41 0.85 -21.56
C GLY A 379 -1.94 0.81 -20.10
N LEU A 380 -2.82 1.14 -19.15
CA LEU A 380 -2.55 0.99 -17.72
C LEU A 380 -2.24 -0.48 -17.38
N THR A 381 -3.03 -1.40 -17.92
CA THR A 381 -2.84 -2.84 -17.68
C THR A 381 -1.56 -3.37 -18.35
N PHE A 382 -1.18 -2.87 -19.53
CA PHE A 382 0.09 -3.23 -20.16
C PHE A 382 1.31 -2.82 -19.32
N GLU A 383 1.28 -1.66 -18.67
CA GLU A 383 2.37 -1.26 -17.77
C GLU A 383 2.47 -2.20 -16.56
N MET A 384 1.34 -2.63 -15.99
CA MET A 384 1.35 -3.63 -14.93
C MET A 384 1.82 -5.00 -15.44
N ARG A 385 1.45 -5.39 -16.66
CA ARG A 385 1.97 -6.60 -17.31
C ARG A 385 3.48 -6.53 -17.51
N TYR A 386 4.02 -5.36 -17.90
CA TYR A 386 5.47 -5.16 -18.02
C TYR A 386 6.18 -5.40 -16.68
N ASN A 387 5.61 -4.90 -15.58
CA ASN A 387 6.10 -5.20 -14.24
C ASN A 387 6.09 -6.70 -13.93
N LEU A 388 5.00 -7.40 -14.21
CA LEU A 388 4.91 -8.84 -13.95
C LEU A 388 5.85 -9.66 -14.85
N GLU A 389 6.13 -9.24 -16.09
CA GLU A 389 7.14 -9.85 -16.95
C GLU A 389 8.55 -9.70 -16.35
N LYS A 390 8.86 -8.56 -15.73
CA LYS A 390 10.12 -8.35 -15.00
C LYS A 390 10.21 -9.27 -13.77
N LEU A 391 9.18 -9.30 -12.94
CA LEU A 391 9.10 -10.16 -11.77
C LEU A 391 9.20 -11.65 -12.10
N ALA A 392 8.68 -12.04 -13.27
CA ALA A 392 8.76 -13.43 -13.75
C ALA A 392 10.19 -13.95 -13.93
N LYS A 393 11.20 -13.07 -14.11
CA LYS A 393 12.63 -13.44 -14.14
C LYS A 393 13.14 -13.97 -12.80
N TYR A 394 12.45 -13.62 -11.73
CA TYR A 394 12.75 -14.00 -10.34
C TYR A 394 11.77 -15.06 -9.81
N ASP A 395 11.09 -15.78 -10.72
CA ASP A 395 10.07 -16.80 -10.42
C ASP A 395 8.85 -16.27 -9.64
N ILE A 396 8.62 -14.95 -9.69
CA ILE A 396 7.43 -14.33 -9.11
C ILE A 396 6.36 -14.18 -10.20
N ARG A 397 5.39 -15.12 -10.22
CA ARG A 397 4.37 -15.28 -11.28
C ARG A 397 2.99 -15.42 -10.67
N PRO A 398 2.31 -14.32 -10.31
CA PRO A 398 0.96 -14.43 -9.80
C PRO A 398 -0.01 -14.89 -10.88
N THR A 399 -0.82 -15.90 -10.57
CA THR A 399 -1.86 -16.47 -11.44
C THR A 399 -3.27 -16.09 -10.98
N THR A 400 -3.38 -15.59 -9.75
CA THR A 400 -4.62 -15.09 -9.15
C THR A 400 -4.36 -13.73 -8.55
N LEU A 401 -5.13 -12.72 -8.97
CA LEU A 401 -5.09 -11.37 -8.42
C LEU A 401 -6.41 -11.06 -7.72
N PHE A 402 -6.32 -10.73 -6.44
CA PHE A 402 -7.46 -10.22 -5.66
C PHE A 402 -7.55 -8.72 -5.86
N ALA A 403 -8.61 -8.26 -6.55
CA ALA A 403 -8.77 -6.87 -6.92
C ALA A 403 -9.48 -6.07 -5.83
N ALA A 404 -8.89 -4.92 -5.45
CA ALA A 404 -9.40 -3.98 -4.47
C ALA A 404 -9.35 -2.54 -5.00
N GLY A 405 -10.03 -1.63 -4.30
CA GLY A 405 -10.08 -0.21 -4.65
C GLY A 405 -11.08 0.12 -5.77
N GLY A 406 -10.99 1.35 -6.28
CA GLY A 406 -11.94 1.88 -7.26
C GLY A 406 -11.97 1.13 -8.59
N GLY A 407 -10.80 0.73 -9.10
CA GLY A 407 -10.67 -0.02 -10.36
C GLY A 407 -11.31 -1.40 -10.30
N ALA A 408 -11.32 -2.04 -9.13
CA ALA A 408 -11.96 -3.33 -8.91
C ALA A 408 -13.49 -3.29 -9.12
N LYS A 409 -14.12 -2.11 -9.01
CA LYS A 409 -15.57 -1.94 -9.22
C LYS A 409 -15.97 -1.98 -10.70
N SER A 410 -15.01 -1.81 -11.65
CA SER A 410 -15.31 -1.89 -13.10
C SER A 410 -15.21 -3.33 -13.61
N PRO A 411 -16.33 -3.97 -14.00
CA PRO A 411 -16.30 -5.30 -14.60
C PRO A 411 -15.55 -5.32 -15.93
N VAL A 412 -15.61 -4.23 -16.69
CA VAL A 412 -14.87 -4.07 -17.96
C VAL A 412 -13.37 -4.09 -17.72
N TRP A 413 -12.88 -3.29 -16.76
CA TRP A 413 -11.44 -3.27 -16.49
C TRP A 413 -10.93 -4.57 -15.89
N ARG A 414 -11.71 -5.23 -15.03
CA ARG A 414 -11.34 -6.57 -14.54
C ARG A 414 -11.18 -7.58 -15.66
N GLN A 415 -12.07 -7.57 -16.66
CA GLN A 415 -11.94 -8.46 -17.81
C GLN A 415 -10.73 -8.13 -18.68
N ILE A 416 -10.47 -6.84 -18.95
CA ILE A 416 -9.27 -6.37 -19.65
C ILE A 416 -8.01 -6.82 -18.91
N LYS A 417 -7.96 -6.68 -17.58
CA LYS A 417 -6.86 -7.17 -16.75
C LYS A 417 -6.68 -8.68 -16.88
N ALA A 418 -7.75 -9.45 -16.77
CA ALA A 418 -7.67 -10.89 -16.93
C ALA A 418 -7.09 -11.28 -18.29
N ASP A 419 -7.59 -10.69 -19.37
CA ASP A 419 -7.19 -11.00 -20.73
C ASP A 419 -5.73 -10.58 -21.03
N ILE A 420 -5.29 -9.43 -20.53
CA ILE A 420 -3.92 -8.92 -20.73
C ILE A 420 -2.91 -9.65 -19.84
N LEU A 421 -3.22 -9.84 -18.56
CA LEU A 421 -2.28 -10.42 -17.59
C LEU A 421 -2.24 -11.95 -17.67
N GLY A 422 -3.22 -12.60 -18.30
CA GLY A 422 -3.34 -14.05 -18.33
C GLY A 422 -3.61 -14.67 -16.96
N ALA A 423 -4.27 -13.93 -16.05
CA ALA A 423 -4.50 -14.33 -14.66
C ALA A 423 -5.98 -14.17 -14.27
N GLU A 424 -6.42 -14.94 -13.28
CA GLU A 424 -7.77 -14.73 -12.70
C GLU A 424 -7.82 -13.45 -11.87
N ILE A 425 -8.84 -12.60 -12.09
CA ILE A 425 -9.09 -11.38 -11.33
C ILE A 425 -10.33 -11.60 -10.45
N ARG A 426 -10.12 -11.65 -9.13
CA ARG A 426 -11.17 -11.90 -8.13
C ARG A 426 -11.43 -10.62 -7.34
N PRO A 427 -12.53 -9.88 -7.61
CA PRO A 427 -12.81 -8.67 -6.85
C PRO A 427 -13.24 -9.01 -5.43
N THR A 428 -12.60 -8.39 -4.43
CA THR A 428 -13.08 -8.48 -3.05
C THR A 428 -14.37 -7.68 -2.87
N LEU A 429 -15.29 -8.18 -2.05
CA LEU A 429 -16.51 -7.48 -1.66
C LEU A 429 -16.31 -6.59 -0.43
N ALA A 430 -15.14 -6.63 0.21
CA ALA A 430 -14.81 -5.74 1.32
C ALA A 430 -14.47 -4.34 0.75
N ASP A 431 -15.29 -3.34 1.08
CA ASP A 431 -14.98 -1.95 0.72
C ASP A 431 -13.70 -1.44 1.43
N GLU A 432 -13.40 -1.97 2.62
CA GLU A 432 -12.29 -1.58 3.49
C GLU A 432 -11.38 -2.78 3.79
N ALA A 433 -10.73 -3.32 2.75
CA ALA A 433 -9.91 -4.53 2.86
C ALA A 433 -8.73 -4.37 3.84
N GLY A 434 -8.06 -3.19 3.87
CA GLY A 434 -6.98 -2.92 4.83
C GLY A 434 -7.46 -2.99 6.29
N ALA A 435 -8.60 -2.37 6.58
CA ALA A 435 -9.20 -2.44 7.92
C ALA A 435 -9.70 -3.85 8.27
N LEU A 436 -10.21 -4.61 7.29
CA LEU A 436 -10.57 -6.01 7.48
C LEU A 436 -9.34 -6.87 7.81
N GLY A 437 -8.24 -6.70 7.07
CA GLY A 437 -6.97 -7.37 7.35
C GLY A 437 -6.46 -7.06 8.76
N SER A 438 -6.50 -5.78 9.17
CA SER A 438 -6.18 -5.36 10.54
C SER A 438 -7.10 -6.03 11.57
N ALA A 439 -8.40 -6.09 11.33
CA ALA A 439 -9.35 -6.74 12.23
C ALA A 439 -9.13 -8.26 12.34
N ILE A 440 -8.75 -8.92 11.24
CA ILE A 440 -8.36 -10.34 11.22
C ILE A 440 -7.15 -10.59 12.14
N LEU A 441 -6.13 -9.73 12.10
CA LEU A 441 -4.97 -9.81 13.00
C LEU A 441 -5.39 -9.65 14.46
N GLY A 442 -6.28 -8.70 14.74
CA GLY A 442 -6.84 -8.48 16.09
C GLY A 442 -7.61 -9.68 16.61
N LEU A 443 -8.47 -10.28 15.79
CA LEU A 443 -9.20 -11.51 16.14
C LEU A 443 -8.25 -12.68 16.38
N ALA A 444 -7.21 -12.83 15.52
CA ALA A 444 -6.19 -13.85 15.71
C ALA A 444 -5.48 -13.70 17.05
N ALA A 445 -5.07 -12.47 17.40
CA ALA A 445 -4.45 -12.19 18.70
C ALA A 445 -5.41 -12.41 19.88
N ALA A 446 -6.70 -12.08 19.73
CA ALA A 446 -7.70 -12.25 20.77
C ALA A 446 -8.02 -13.72 21.04
N THR A 447 -8.11 -14.54 19.99
CA THR A 447 -8.47 -15.98 20.07
C THR A 447 -7.27 -16.90 20.25
N GLY A 448 -6.05 -16.43 20.01
CA GLY A 448 -4.83 -17.25 19.97
C GLY A 448 -4.67 -18.04 18.66
N GLU A 449 -5.46 -17.72 17.63
CA GLU A 449 -5.33 -18.36 16.31
C GLU A 449 -3.98 -18.00 15.67
N LYS A 450 -3.23 -19.00 15.27
CA LYS A 450 -1.89 -18.83 14.68
C LYS A 450 -1.94 -18.68 13.16
N ASP A 451 -2.90 -19.32 12.52
CA ASP A 451 -3.06 -19.27 11.06
C ASP A 451 -3.97 -18.10 10.66
N ARG A 452 -3.34 -16.95 10.44
CA ARG A 452 -4.01 -15.70 10.06
C ARG A 452 -4.63 -15.77 8.67
N THR A 453 -4.02 -16.55 7.76
CA THR A 453 -4.51 -16.71 6.39
C THR A 453 -5.74 -17.62 6.32
N ALA A 454 -5.77 -18.71 7.11
CA ALA A 454 -6.96 -19.54 7.27
C ALA A 454 -8.12 -18.75 7.90
N LEU A 455 -7.81 -17.85 8.85
CA LEU A 455 -8.81 -16.96 9.43
C LEU A 455 -9.34 -15.98 8.38
N ALA A 456 -8.46 -15.38 7.55
CA ALA A 456 -8.86 -14.49 6.47
C ALA A 456 -9.79 -15.19 5.46
N ALA A 457 -9.51 -16.43 5.08
CA ALA A 457 -10.34 -17.20 4.17
C ALA A 457 -11.80 -17.39 4.66
N ARG A 458 -12.03 -17.31 5.96
CA ARG A 458 -13.39 -17.39 6.54
C ARG A 458 -14.18 -16.09 6.39
N PHE A 459 -13.50 -14.95 6.30
CA PHE A 459 -14.13 -13.62 6.31
C PHE A 459 -14.20 -12.98 4.94
N VAL A 460 -13.18 -13.17 4.13
CA VAL A 460 -13.12 -12.54 2.80
C VAL A 460 -14.18 -13.15 1.87
N ARG A 461 -14.89 -12.28 1.18
CA ARG A 461 -15.90 -12.64 0.17
C ARG A 461 -15.53 -12.03 -1.16
N TYR A 462 -15.82 -12.74 -2.23
CA TYR A 462 -15.47 -12.35 -3.58
C TYR A 462 -16.71 -12.18 -4.46
N GLY A 463 -16.64 -11.24 -5.37
CA GLY A 463 -17.61 -11.09 -6.44
C GLY A 463 -17.29 -12.01 -7.62
N GLN A 464 -17.92 -11.75 -8.76
CA GLN A 464 -17.72 -12.52 -9.96
C GLN A 464 -16.28 -12.42 -10.45
N THR A 465 -15.59 -13.57 -10.54
CA THR A 465 -14.23 -13.67 -11.04
C THR A 465 -14.21 -13.46 -12.55
N ALA A 466 -13.32 -12.59 -13.03
CA ALA A 466 -12.98 -12.49 -14.44
C ALA A 466 -11.85 -13.48 -14.74
N LYS A 467 -12.03 -14.27 -15.81
CA LYS A 467 -11.04 -15.25 -16.30
C LYS A 467 -10.51 -14.82 -17.66
N PRO A 468 -9.25 -15.12 -17.97
CA PRO A 468 -8.68 -14.82 -19.28
C PRO A 468 -9.49 -15.49 -20.39
N ASP A 469 -9.84 -14.72 -21.42
CA ASP A 469 -10.32 -15.27 -22.70
C ASP A 469 -9.11 -15.59 -23.58
N ALA A 470 -9.00 -16.83 -24.03
CA ALA A 470 -7.82 -17.31 -24.75
C ALA A 470 -7.58 -16.56 -26.08
N GLN A 471 -8.66 -16.16 -26.78
CA GLN A 471 -8.55 -15.47 -28.07
C GLN A 471 -8.08 -14.01 -27.84
N ARG A 472 -8.68 -13.31 -26.88
CA ARG A 472 -8.26 -11.94 -26.53
C ARG A 472 -6.86 -11.92 -25.91
N HIS A 473 -6.52 -12.91 -25.07
CA HIS A 473 -5.17 -13.03 -24.53
C HIS A 473 -4.14 -13.17 -25.66
N ALA A 474 -4.37 -14.04 -26.65
CA ALA A 474 -3.47 -14.23 -27.80
C ALA A 474 -3.38 -12.95 -28.67
N TYR A 475 -4.45 -12.16 -28.78
CA TYR A 475 -4.42 -10.85 -29.43
C TYR A 475 -3.54 -9.87 -28.65
N TYR A 476 -3.70 -9.78 -27.33
CA TYR A 476 -2.94 -8.88 -26.49
C TYR A 476 -1.45 -9.24 -26.40
N GLU A 477 -1.06 -10.49 -26.63
CA GLU A 477 0.36 -10.85 -26.78
C GLU A 477 1.06 -10.04 -27.88
N LYS A 478 0.40 -9.88 -29.03
CA LYS A 478 0.93 -9.09 -30.14
C LYS A 478 0.94 -7.58 -29.84
N GLN A 479 -0.13 -7.09 -29.21
CA GLN A 479 -0.23 -5.69 -28.83
C GLN A 479 0.80 -5.33 -27.75
N PHE A 480 1.08 -6.22 -26.84
CA PHE A 480 2.09 -6.02 -25.81
C PHE A 480 3.52 -5.93 -26.38
N ALA A 481 3.82 -6.68 -27.43
CA ALA A 481 5.10 -6.53 -28.13
C ALA A 481 5.26 -5.09 -28.67
N LEU A 482 4.24 -4.55 -29.34
CA LEU A 482 4.23 -3.18 -29.84
C LEU A 482 4.26 -2.15 -28.68
N TYR A 483 3.53 -2.43 -27.59
CA TYR A 483 3.59 -1.60 -26.38
C TYR A 483 5.03 -1.44 -25.87
N LYS A 484 5.77 -2.56 -25.78
CA LYS A 484 7.18 -2.55 -25.33
C LYS A 484 8.08 -1.73 -26.26
N GLU A 485 7.90 -1.83 -27.57
CA GLU A 485 8.67 -1.01 -28.54
C GLU A 485 8.44 0.50 -28.35
N LEU A 486 7.17 0.91 -28.18
CA LEU A 486 6.80 2.29 -27.94
C LEU A 486 7.28 2.77 -26.57
N ARG A 487 7.19 1.93 -25.55
CA ARG A 487 7.70 2.21 -24.21
C ARG A 487 9.21 2.43 -24.23
N ASP A 488 9.97 1.56 -24.91
CA ASP A 488 11.41 1.67 -25.04
C ASP A 488 11.82 2.93 -25.83
N PHE A 489 11.03 3.32 -26.83
CA PHE A 489 11.22 4.57 -27.56
C PHE A 489 11.06 5.76 -26.59
N GLU A 490 9.99 5.81 -25.80
CA GLU A 490 9.75 6.88 -24.82
C GLU A 490 10.84 6.93 -23.74
N VAL A 491 11.28 5.79 -23.23
CA VAL A 491 12.38 5.70 -22.25
C VAL A 491 13.68 6.30 -22.79
N ARG A 492 14.02 6.00 -24.04
CA ARG A 492 15.23 6.59 -24.69
C ARG A 492 15.10 8.11 -24.83
N HIS A 493 13.92 8.62 -25.20
CA HIS A 493 13.67 10.06 -25.35
C HIS A 493 13.66 10.80 -24.02
N ALA A 494 13.12 10.19 -22.98
CA ALA A 494 13.05 10.80 -21.65
C ALA A 494 14.40 10.85 -20.91
N ARG A 495 15.40 10.06 -21.35
CA ARG A 495 16.77 10.04 -20.81
C ARG A 495 17.74 10.98 -21.54
N GLY A 496 17.41 11.40 -22.76
CA GLY A 496 18.19 12.32 -23.59
C GLY A 496 17.84 13.74 -23.34
#